data_c90ba46b4a3f29368fe7339bc91af4fc
#
_entry.id   c90ba46b4a3f29368fe7339bc91af4fc
#
_cell.length_a   1.000
_cell.length_b   1.000
_cell.length_c   1.000
_cell.angle_alpha   90.00
_cell.angle_beta   90.00
_cell.angle_gamma   90.00
#
_symmetry.space_group_name_H-M   'P 1'
#
loop_
_entity.id
_entity.type
_entity.pdbx_description
1 polymer ?
#
loop_
_entity_poly.entity_id
_entity_poly.type
_entity_poly.pdbx_seq_one_letter_code
_entity_poly.pdbx_strand_id
1 'polypeptide(L)'
;MGRGLINKYIWIIDTLQRYGRITREDLGQLWKDDKVSGGEPLTRRTFYNYRDGIADVFNVEIECDASTYEYYIKDKGEQAGRMCNLLLDSVTMTGMLSGAGAVESRIVLEDVPSSRTNLPVLIEAMKHNRRVKFTYHSYTRVNPTPGVVI
;
A
#
# COMPACT_ATOMS: atom_id res chain seq x y z
N MET A 1 6.75 5.98 12.77
CA MET A 1 6.04 6.76 11.73
C MET A 1 4.69 7.22 12.27
N GLY A 2 4.45 8.52 12.26
CA GLY A 2 3.13 9.04 12.65
C GLY A 2 2.08 8.72 11.59
N ARG A 3 0.84 8.42 12.01
CA ARG A 3 -0.33 8.25 11.12
C ARG A 3 -0.45 9.36 10.06
N GLY A 4 -0.07 10.59 10.41
CA GLY A 4 -0.10 11.73 9.50
C GLY A 4 0.82 11.62 8.29
N LEU A 5 1.98 10.96 8.42
CA LEU A 5 2.93 10.83 7.32
C LEU A 5 2.45 9.84 6.25
N ILE A 6 1.90 8.71 6.67
CA ILE A 6 1.34 7.71 5.74
C ILE A 6 0.16 8.30 4.97
N ASN A 7 -0.71 9.05 5.63
CA ASN A 7 -1.83 9.73 4.95
C ASN A 7 -1.33 10.72 3.90
N LYS A 8 -0.22 11.41 4.16
CA LYS A 8 0.43 12.30 3.20
C LYS A 8 0.96 11.56 1.97
N TYR A 9 1.56 10.39 2.18
CA TYR A 9 2.02 9.52 1.08
C TYR A 9 0.86 9.00 0.24
N ILE A 10 -0.19 8.50 0.88
CA ILE A 10 -1.39 8.01 0.20
C ILE A 10 -2.02 9.13 -0.63
N TRP A 11 -2.15 10.33 -0.09
CA TRP A 11 -2.71 11.46 -0.79
C TRP A 11 -1.93 11.80 -2.06
N ILE A 12 -0.59 11.78 -2.00
CA ILE A 12 0.26 12.03 -3.17
C ILE A 12 0.07 10.94 -4.23
N ILE A 13 0.08 9.67 -3.83
CA ILE A 13 -0.11 8.55 -4.74
C ILE A 13 -1.49 8.63 -5.41
N ASP A 14 -2.55 8.83 -4.63
CA ASP A 14 -3.94 8.93 -5.13
C ASP A 14 -4.09 10.10 -6.10
N THR A 15 -3.50 11.24 -5.78
CA THR A 15 -3.51 12.42 -6.65
C THR A 15 -2.80 12.15 -7.97
N LEU A 16 -1.61 11.54 -7.93
CA LEU A 16 -0.87 11.16 -9.14
C LEU A 16 -1.60 10.11 -9.97
N GLN A 17 -2.27 9.15 -9.35
CA GLN A 17 -3.09 8.17 -10.06
C GLN A 17 -4.29 8.82 -10.75
N ARG A 18 -4.92 9.80 -10.10
CA ARG A 18 -6.09 10.50 -10.60
C ARG A 18 -5.78 11.41 -11.79
N TYR A 19 -4.68 12.15 -11.72
CA TYR A 19 -4.29 13.11 -12.76
C TYR A 19 -3.39 12.49 -13.84
N GLY A 20 -2.76 11.36 -13.55
CA GLY A 20 -1.78 10.71 -14.41
C GLY A 20 -0.43 11.45 -14.47
N ARG A 21 -0.46 12.73 -14.84
CA ARG A 21 0.69 13.63 -14.88
C ARG A 21 0.30 14.97 -14.28
N ILE A 22 1.17 15.55 -13.46
CA ILE A 22 0.91 16.81 -12.78
C ILE A 22 2.20 17.56 -12.49
N THR A 23 2.20 18.87 -12.63
CA THR A 23 3.34 19.70 -12.24
C THR A 23 3.45 19.78 -10.72
N ARG A 24 4.65 20.09 -10.21
CA ARG A 24 4.83 20.28 -8.76
C ARG A 24 4.03 21.48 -8.23
N GLU A 25 3.87 22.52 -9.04
CA GLU A 25 3.12 23.72 -8.70
C GLU A 25 1.63 23.38 -8.51
N ASP A 26 1.03 22.65 -9.46
CA ASP A 26 -0.37 22.26 -9.38
C ASP A 26 -0.61 21.27 -8.24
N LEU A 27 0.30 20.31 -8.03
CA LEU A 27 0.27 19.41 -6.89
C LEU A 27 0.34 20.19 -5.57
N GLY A 28 1.21 21.20 -5.50
CA GLY A 28 1.34 22.06 -4.32
C GLY A 28 0.09 22.89 -4.04
N GLN A 29 -0.63 23.32 -5.09
CA GLN A 29 -1.89 24.04 -4.93
C GLN A 29 -2.99 23.12 -4.38
N LEU A 30 -3.15 21.93 -4.98
CA LEU A 30 -4.09 20.92 -4.49
C LEU A 30 -3.78 20.51 -3.04
N TRP A 31 -2.51 20.36 -2.72
CA TRP A 31 -2.06 20.06 -1.36
C TRP A 31 -2.49 21.10 -0.35
N LYS A 32 -2.33 22.38 -0.69
CA LYS A 32 -2.67 23.50 0.19
C LYS A 32 -4.16 23.56 0.52
N ASP A 33 -4.98 23.18 -0.46
CA ASP A 33 -6.44 23.19 -0.33
C ASP A 33 -6.99 21.97 0.40
N ASP A 34 -6.16 20.93 0.61
CA ASP A 34 -6.55 19.70 1.29
C ASP A 34 -6.19 19.71 2.78
N LYS A 35 -7.02 19.06 3.58
CA LYS A 35 -6.83 18.92 5.03
C LYS A 35 -5.56 18.13 5.39
N VAL A 36 -5.06 17.29 4.49
CA VAL A 36 -3.87 16.48 4.70
C VAL A 36 -2.62 17.33 4.88
N SER A 37 -2.61 18.54 4.34
CA SER A 37 -1.50 19.51 4.46
C SER A 37 -1.28 19.98 5.89
N GLY A 38 -2.34 20.00 6.71
CA GLY A 38 -2.32 20.66 8.01
C GLY A 38 -2.06 22.19 7.92
N GLY A 39 -2.26 22.78 6.73
CA GLY A 39 -1.98 24.17 6.43
C GLY A 39 -0.53 24.46 6.01
N GLU A 40 0.32 23.45 5.97
CA GLU A 40 1.73 23.61 5.56
C GLU A 40 1.91 23.48 4.04
N PRO A 41 2.76 24.32 3.43
CA PRO A 41 3.02 24.24 2.00
C PRO A 41 3.84 22.98 1.66
N LEU A 42 3.60 22.40 0.49
CA LEU A 42 4.42 21.34 -0.06
C LEU A 42 5.68 21.93 -0.70
N THR A 43 6.71 22.16 0.11
CA THR A 43 7.98 22.68 -0.40
C THR A 43 8.66 21.63 -1.30
N ARG A 44 9.59 22.09 -2.15
CA ARG A 44 10.39 21.20 -3.01
C ARG A 44 11.09 20.10 -2.19
N ARG A 45 11.73 20.49 -1.08
CA ARG A 45 12.44 19.55 -0.18
C ARG A 45 11.47 18.54 0.45
N THR A 46 10.33 19.01 0.94
CA THR A 46 9.30 18.16 1.53
C THR A 46 8.76 17.14 0.51
N PHE A 47 8.50 17.60 -0.72
CA PHE A 47 8.03 16.72 -1.79
C PHE A 47 9.05 15.64 -2.13
N TYR A 48 10.35 15.98 -2.25
CA TYR A 48 11.37 14.96 -2.50
C TYR A 48 11.52 13.97 -1.36
N ASN A 49 11.46 14.42 -0.11
CA ASN A 49 11.49 13.53 1.04
C ASN A 49 10.28 12.56 1.03
N TYR A 50 9.10 13.05 0.66
CA TYR A 50 7.91 12.21 0.55
C TYR A 50 8.00 11.25 -0.63
N ARG A 51 8.52 11.67 -1.76
CA ARG A 51 8.77 10.81 -2.92
C ARG A 51 9.68 9.63 -2.57
N ASP A 52 10.77 9.90 -1.88
CA ASP A 52 11.73 8.88 -1.47
C ASP A 52 11.09 7.94 -0.43
N GLY A 53 10.36 8.48 0.54
CA GLY A 53 9.61 7.66 1.51
C GLY A 53 8.50 6.82 0.88
N ILE A 54 7.83 7.31 -0.15
CA ILE A 54 6.83 6.57 -0.93
C ILE A 54 7.49 5.38 -1.64
N ALA A 55 8.66 5.60 -2.24
CA ALA A 55 9.41 4.53 -2.89
C ALA A 55 9.81 3.44 -1.89
N ASP A 56 10.26 3.81 -0.70
CA ASP A 56 10.67 2.88 0.34
C ASP A 56 9.49 2.07 0.94
N VAL A 57 8.36 2.73 1.19
CA VAL A 57 7.22 2.11 1.88
C VAL A 57 6.31 1.34 0.91
N PHE A 58 5.98 1.95 -0.23
CA PHE A 58 5.00 1.42 -1.19
C PHE A 58 5.63 0.82 -2.44
N ASN A 59 6.95 0.90 -2.59
CA ASN A 59 7.67 0.49 -3.79
C ASN A 59 7.13 1.19 -5.06
N VAL A 60 6.68 2.44 -4.91
CA VAL A 60 6.17 3.29 -5.98
C VAL A 60 7.23 4.30 -6.36
N GLU A 61 7.66 4.28 -7.61
CA GLU A 61 8.60 5.28 -8.14
C GLU A 61 7.83 6.42 -8.79
N ILE A 62 8.13 7.64 -8.34
CA ILE A 62 7.61 8.87 -8.93
C ILE A 62 8.74 9.50 -9.73
N GLU A 63 8.55 9.61 -11.04
CA GLU A 63 9.50 10.22 -11.97
C GLU A 63 9.03 11.60 -12.43
N CYS A 64 9.95 12.40 -12.95
CA CYS A 64 9.70 13.69 -13.53
C CYS A 64 10.07 13.67 -15.01
N ASP A 65 9.15 14.08 -15.87
CA ASP A 65 9.44 14.31 -17.27
C ASP A 65 10.24 15.62 -17.40
N ALA A 66 11.45 15.52 -17.92
CA ALA A 66 12.35 16.66 -18.05
C ALA A 66 11.87 17.71 -19.07
N SER A 67 10.98 17.35 -19.99
CA SER A 67 10.46 18.24 -21.02
C SER A 67 9.25 19.04 -20.56
N THR A 68 8.37 18.44 -19.75
CA THR A 68 7.12 19.06 -19.26
C THR A 68 7.18 19.44 -17.80
N TYR A 69 8.18 18.99 -17.05
CA TYR A 69 8.31 19.12 -15.60
C TYR A 69 7.14 18.54 -14.82
N GLU A 70 6.42 17.57 -15.43
CA GLU A 70 5.34 16.85 -14.80
C GLU A 70 5.85 15.59 -14.09
N TYR A 71 5.27 15.34 -12.94
CA TYR A 71 5.52 14.13 -12.17
C TYR A 71 4.45 13.09 -12.47
N TYR A 72 4.88 11.83 -12.51
CA TYR A 72 4.00 10.69 -12.77
C TYR A 72 4.53 9.46 -12.04
N ILE A 73 3.65 8.49 -11.83
CA ILE A 73 4.03 7.20 -11.28
C ILE A 73 4.59 6.35 -12.41
N LYS A 74 5.82 5.87 -12.23
CA LYS A 74 6.44 4.94 -13.19
C LYS A 74 5.67 3.63 -13.20
N ASP A 75 5.24 3.22 -14.38
CA ASP A 75 4.59 1.93 -14.54
C ASP A 75 5.61 0.80 -14.37
N LYS A 76 5.44 0.01 -13.32
CA LYS A 76 6.22 -1.21 -13.05
C LYS A 76 5.50 -2.48 -13.50
N GLY A 77 4.42 -2.33 -14.25
CA GLY A 77 3.58 -3.42 -14.71
C GLY A 77 2.37 -3.66 -13.81
N GLU A 78 1.41 -4.37 -14.36
CA GLU A 78 0.07 -4.58 -13.78
C GLU A 78 0.12 -5.20 -12.36
N GLN A 79 1.04 -6.13 -12.14
CA GLN A 79 1.15 -6.81 -10.85
C GLN A 79 1.66 -5.89 -9.73
N ALA A 80 2.62 -5.02 -10.03
CA ALA A 80 3.12 -4.04 -9.08
C ALA A 80 2.04 -2.97 -8.75
N GLY A 81 1.27 -2.57 -9.75
CA GLY A 81 0.12 -1.67 -9.56
C GLY A 81 -0.95 -2.26 -8.66
N ARG A 82 -1.30 -3.53 -8.86
CA ARG A 82 -2.25 -4.25 -7.99
C ARG A 82 -1.76 -4.35 -6.54
N MET A 83 -0.47 -4.62 -6.34
CA MET A 83 0.14 -4.69 -5.01
C MET A 83 0.07 -3.33 -4.31
N CYS A 84 0.39 -2.25 -5.02
CA CYS A 84 0.28 -0.90 -4.49
C CYS A 84 -1.15 -0.58 -4.06
N ASN A 85 -2.15 -0.85 -4.91
CA ASN A 85 -3.55 -0.61 -4.59
C ASN A 85 -4.00 -1.43 -3.37
N LEU A 86 -3.61 -2.68 -3.27
CA LEU A 86 -3.91 -3.51 -2.10
C LEU A 86 -3.37 -2.91 -0.80
N LEU A 87 -2.14 -2.38 -0.82
CA LEU A 87 -1.55 -1.71 0.35
C LEU A 87 -2.30 -0.41 0.70
N LEU A 88 -2.64 0.39 -0.32
CA LEU A 88 -3.41 1.63 -0.13
C LEU A 88 -4.79 1.34 0.46
N ASP A 89 -5.49 0.35 -0.06
CA ASP A 89 -6.80 -0.09 0.42
C ASP A 89 -6.72 -0.57 1.87
N SER A 90 -5.69 -1.34 2.21
CA SER A 90 -5.47 -1.86 3.56
C SER A 90 -5.25 -0.74 4.58
N VAL A 91 -4.45 0.28 4.24
CA VAL A 91 -4.20 1.42 5.13
C VAL A 91 -5.46 2.29 5.26
N THR A 92 -6.16 2.54 4.16
CA THR A 92 -7.41 3.30 4.14
C THR A 92 -8.48 2.60 4.99
N MET A 93 -8.65 1.30 4.82
CA MET A 93 -9.58 0.48 5.60
C MET A 93 -9.24 0.52 7.10
N THR A 94 -7.97 0.37 7.45
CA THR A 94 -7.51 0.49 8.85
C THR A 94 -7.83 1.85 9.44
N GLY A 95 -7.66 2.93 8.67
CA GLY A 95 -8.02 4.29 9.08
C GLY A 95 -9.52 4.47 9.33
N MET A 96 -10.36 3.93 8.44
CA MET A 96 -11.82 3.96 8.57
C MET A 96 -12.28 3.17 9.80
N LEU A 97 -11.75 1.97 10.02
CA LEU A 97 -12.09 1.12 11.16
C LEU A 97 -11.69 1.77 12.49
N SER A 98 -10.51 2.38 12.55
CA SER A 98 -10.04 3.09 13.76
C SER A 98 -10.90 4.32 14.11
N GLY A 99 -11.60 4.89 13.14
CA GLY A 99 -12.54 6.02 13.32
C GLY A 99 -13.99 5.61 13.57
N ALA A 100 -14.29 4.32 13.43
CA ALA A 100 -15.69 3.84 13.45
C ALA A 100 -16.34 3.79 14.86
N GLY A 101 -15.57 3.95 15.93
CA GLY A 101 -16.09 4.08 17.32
C GLY A 101 -17.11 3.02 17.69
N ALA A 102 -18.39 3.42 17.78
CA ALA A 102 -19.49 2.53 18.20
C ALA A 102 -19.76 1.33 17.26
N VAL A 103 -19.22 1.34 16.03
CA VAL A 103 -19.41 0.28 15.04
C VAL A 103 -18.26 -0.71 15.05
N GLU A 104 -17.11 -0.35 15.64
CA GLU A 104 -15.91 -1.18 15.69
C GLU A 104 -16.17 -2.57 16.30
N SER A 105 -16.96 -2.62 17.38
CA SER A 105 -17.34 -3.88 18.04
C SER A 105 -18.23 -4.80 17.20
N ARG A 106 -18.82 -4.28 16.11
CA ARG A 106 -19.70 -5.03 15.20
C ARG A 106 -18.98 -5.55 13.96
N ILE A 107 -17.71 -5.15 13.79
CA ILE A 107 -16.87 -5.58 12.67
C ILE A 107 -15.91 -6.64 13.18
N VAL A 108 -16.08 -7.86 12.71
CA VAL A 108 -15.15 -8.95 12.99
C VAL A 108 -14.14 -9.02 11.85
N LEU A 109 -12.90 -8.64 12.16
CA LEU A 109 -11.79 -8.85 11.24
C LEU A 109 -11.24 -10.25 11.47
N GLU A 110 -11.27 -11.07 10.45
CA GLU A 110 -10.63 -12.37 10.50
C GLU A 110 -9.11 -12.17 10.39
N ASP A 111 -8.43 -12.30 11.53
CA ASP A 111 -6.97 -12.34 11.54
C ASP A 111 -6.52 -13.76 11.18
N VAL A 112 -5.84 -13.89 10.02
CA VAL A 112 -5.22 -15.14 9.61
C VAL A 112 -3.71 -15.07 9.88
N PRO A 113 -3.27 -15.35 11.12
CA PRO A 113 -1.85 -15.25 11.51
C PRO A 113 -0.95 -16.12 10.66
N SER A 114 -1.50 -17.23 10.13
CA SER A 114 -0.79 -18.16 9.26
C SER A 114 -0.30 -17.53 7.95
N SER A 115 -0.95 -16.48 7.46
CA SER A 115 -0.51 -15.82 6.23
C SER A 115 0.83 -15.12 6.41
N ARG A 116 1.08 -14.49 7.55
CA ARG A 116 2.35 -13.81 7.84
C ARG A 116 3.50 -14.79 8.03
N THR A 117 3.23 -15.96 8.59
CA THR A 117 4.23 -17.00 8.85
C THR A 117 4.49 -17.86 7.63
N ASN A 118 3.45 -18.25 6.91
CA ASN A 118 3.53 -19.24 5.84
C ASN A 118 3.83 -18.61 4.47
N LEU A 119 3.37 -17.39 4.21
CA LEU A 119 3.59 -16.71 2.93
C LEU A 119 5.07 -16.53 2.58
N PRO A 120 5.96 -16.09 3.50
CA PRO A 120 7.40 -16.01 3.21
C PRO A 120 8.01 -17.36 2.85
N VAL A 121 7.60 -18.44 3.52
CA VAL A 121 8.08 -19.80 3.24
C VAL A 121 7.66 -20.26 1.85
N LEU A 122 6.41 -19.97 1.46
CA LEU A 122 5.90 -20.29 0.12
C LEU A 122 6.64 -19.51 -0.96
N ILE A 123 6.84 -18.22 -0.76
CA ILE A 123 7.58 -17.35 -1.70
C ILE A 123 9.01 -17.89 -1.90
N GLU A 124 9.69 -18.25 -0.82
CA GLU A 124 11.05 -18.77 -0.89
C GLU A 124 11.11 -20.13 -1.60
N ALA A 125 10.14 -21.00 -1.34
CA ALA A 125 10.02 -22.28 -2.04
C ALA A 125 9.78 -22.09 -3.54
N MET A 126 8.93 -21.14 -3.92
CA MET A 126 8.67 -20.79 -5.32
C MET A 126 9.90 -20.25 -6.03
N LYS A 127 10.66 -19.35 -5.39
CA LYS A 127 11.91 -18.80 -5.95
C LYS A 127 12.94 -19.88 -6.27
N HIS A 128 13.01 -20.93 -5.45
CA HIS A 128 13.99 -22.00 -5.59
C HIS A 128 13.42 -23.29 -6.20
N ASN A 129 12.19 -23.24 -6.73
CA ASN A 129 11.48 -24.41 -7.27
C ASN A 129 11.48 -25.61 -6.31
N ARG A 130 11.25 -25.36 -5.02
CA ARG A 130 11.22 -26.39 -3.98
C ARG A 130 9.80 -26.84 -3.71
N ARG A 131 9.65 -28.10 -3.38
CA ARG A 131 8.37 -28.68 -2.94
C ARG A 131 8.04 -28.22 -1.53
N VAL A 132 6.76 -27.96 -1.28
CA VAL A 132 6.25 -27.58 0.04
C VAL A 132 5.33 -28.66 0.56
N LYS A 133 5.53 -29.07 1.82
CA LYS A 133 4.62 -29.95 2.54
C LYS A 133 3.83 -29.12 3.55
N PHE A 134 2.53 -29.24 3.55
CA PHE A 134 1.65 -28.52 4.47
C PHE A 134 0.54 -29.40 5.02
N THR A 135 -0.01 -29.02 6.17
CA THR A 135 -1.18 -29.67 6.77
C THR A 135 -2.38 -28.76 6.53
N TYR A 136 -3.40 -29.30 5.90
CA TYR A 136 -4.63 -28.57 5.63
C TYR A 136 -5.68 -28.83 6.71
N HIS A 137 -6.16 -27.76 7.34
CA HIS A 137 -7.26 -27.79 8.30
C HIS A 137 -8.53 -27.30 7.61
N SER A 138 -9.45 -28.20 7.34
CA SER A 138 -10.76 -27.86 6.76
C SER A 138 -11.73 -27.42 7.85
N TYR A 139 -12.53 -26.39 7.58
CA TYR A 139 -13.62 -25.96 8.48
C TYR A 139 -14.69 -27.04 8.71
N THR A 140 -14.80 -28.00 7.81
CA THR A 140 -15.83 -29.04 7.86
C THR A 140 -15.36 -30.39 8.40
N ARG A 141 -14.05 -30.55 8.68
CA ARG A 141 -13.46 -31.80 9.16
C ARG A 141 -12.75 -31.63 10.48
N VAL A 142 -13.03 -32.49 11.43
CA VAL A 142 -12.41 -32.48 12.78
C VAL A 142 -10.93 -32.90 12.73
N ASN A 143 -10.53 -33.69 11.73
CA ASN A 143 -9.16 -34.16 11.59
C ASN A 143 -8.43 -33.48 10.45
N PRO A 144 -7.18 -33.00 10.68
CA PRO A 144 -6.37 -32.41 9.64
C PRO A 144 -6.03 -33.42 8.54
N THR A 145 -6.13 -33.00 7.29
CA THR A 145 -5.72 -33.82 6.15
C THR A 145 -4.22 -33.68 5.93
N PRO A 146 -3.44 -34.79 5.82
CA PRO A 146 -2.03 -34.70 5.47
C PRO A 146 -1.86 -33.97 4.13
N GLY A 147 -0.90 -33.07 4.07
CA GLY A 147 -0.77 -32.15 2.95
C GLY A 147 -0.32 -32.81 1.66
N VAL A 148 -0.79 -32.21 0.57
CA VAL A 148 -0.33 -32.51 -0.78
C VAL A 148 0.98 -31.77 -1.02
N VAL A 149 1.94 -32.44 -1.64
CA VAL A 149 3.20 -31.86 -2.11
C VAL A 149 2.95 -31.33 -3.53
N ILE A 150 3.08 -30.04 -3.72
CA ILE A 150 3.07 -29.41 -5.04
C ILE A 150 4.50 -29.05 -5.42
#